data_35612c5f5acdaa1769caa2fcc09a5f53
#
_entry.id   35612c5f5acdaa1769caa2fcc09a5f53
#
_cell.length_a   1.000
_cell.length_b   1.000
_cell.length_c   1.000
_cell.angle_alpha   90.00
_cell.angle_beta   90.00
_cell.angle_gamma   90.00
#
_symmetry.space_group_name_H-M   'P 1'
#
loop_
_entity.id
_entity.type
_entity.pdbx_description
1 polymer ?
#
loop_
_entity_poly.entity_id
_entity_poly.type
_entity_poly.pdbx_seq_one_letter_code
_entity_poly.pdbx_strand_id
1 'polypeptide(L)'
;EKKNVTFDVRIENIYLDGVDALIKPSTNDKYSVTVQKKKFVDFYREKNMEYKMAKMIIEADLSNEFTPYLVQGEFKLTREYRRATMKDTDYYIVVFAYDEENGVGSDLTYVPFHTRTE
;
A
#
# COMPACT_ATOMS: atom_id res chain seq x y z
N GLU A 1 20.15 1.50 2.71
CA GLU A 1 20.17 0.10 3.11
C GLU A 1 18.80 -0.34 3.64
N LYS A 2 18.30 -1.47 3.18
CA LYS A 2 16.99 -1.97 3.57
C LYS A 2 17.02 -2.57 4.97
N LYS A 3 16.00 -2.26 5.76
CA LYS A 3 15.81 -2.88 7.06
C LYS A 3 14.96 -4.15 6.89
N ASN A 4 15.10 -5.07 7.81
CA ASN A 4 14.29 -6.29 7.82
C ASN A 4 12.93 -5.99 8.46
N VAL A 5 12.08 -5.29 7.74
CA VAL A 5 10.73 -4.95 8.19
C VAL A 5 9.73 -5.80 7.43
N THR A 6 8.85 -6.47 8.15
CA THR A 6 7.77 -7.25 7.55
C THR A 6 6.42 -6.70 8.01
N PHE A 7 5.39 -6.98 7.23
CA PHE A 7 4.05 -6.49 7.50
C PHE A 7 3.07 -7.65 7.47
N ASP A 8 2.29 -7.77 8.53
CA ASP A 8 1.18 -8.72 8.59
C ASP A 8 -0.07 -7.94 8.22
N VAL A 9 -0.71 -8.32 7.12
CA VAL A 9 -1.90 -7.62 6.61
C VAL A 9 -3.06 -8.59 6.60
N ARG A 10 -4.12 -8.25 7.34
CA ARG A 10 -5.31 -9.08 7.40
C ARG A 10 -6.51 -8.32 6.85
N ILE A 11 -7.09 -8.85 5.77
CA ILE A 11 -8.29 -8.28 5.17
C ILE A 11 -9.49 -8.64 6.04
N GLU A 12 -10.29 -7.63 6.37
CA GLU A 12 -11.49 -7.81 7.20
C GLU A 12 -12.78 -7.70 6.40
N ASN A 13 -12.85 -6.75 5.47
CA ASN A 13 -14.02 -6.56 4.60
C ASN A 13 -13.58 -6.06 3.24
N ILE A 14 -14.31 -6.45 2.21
CA ILE A 14 -14.10 -5.95 0.84
C ILE A 14 -15.38 -5.27 0.37
N TYR A 15 -15.24 -4.11 -0.23
CA TYR A 15 -16.35 -3.29 -0.72
C TYR A 15 -16.25 -3.12 -2.24
N LEU A 16 -17.20 -2.43 -2.86
CA LEU A 16 -17.10 -2.09 -4.27
C LEU A 16 -15.97 -1.07 -4.53
N ASP A 17 -15.70 -0.22 -3.56
CA ASP A 17 -14.81 0.93 -3.69
C ASP A 17 -13.65 0.92 -2.69
N GLY A 18 -13.34 -0.23 -2.14
CA GLY A 18 -12.22 -0.31 -1.19
C GLY A 18 -12.22 -1.56 -0.36
N VAL A 19 -11.43 -1.52 0.69
CA VAL A 19 -11.16 -2.66 1.58
C VAL A 19 -10.89 -2.14 2.99
N ASP A 20 -11.27 -2.94 3.98
CA ASP A 20 -10.83 -2.76 5.37
C ASP A 20 -9.79 -3.83 5.65
N ALA A 21 -8.66 -3.43 6.16
CA ALA A 21 -7.59 -4.37 6.53
C ALA A 21 -6.82 -3.84 7.73
N LEU A 22 -6.31 -4.77 8.51
CA LEU A 22 -5.49 -4.45 9.68
C LEU A 22 -4.03 -4.73 9.33
N ILE A 23 -3.16 -3.76 9.51
CA ILE A 23 -1.74 -3.87 9.21
C ILE A 23 -0.94 -3.82 10.51
N LYS A 24 -0.09 -4.82 10.70
CA LYS A 24 0.81 -4.90 11.86
C LYS A 24 2.24 -5.00 11.35
N PRO A 25 3.04 -3.93 11.51
CA PRO A 25 4.45 -4.00 11.13
C PRO A 25 5.27 -4.71 12.19
N SER A 26 6.41 -5.26 11.78
CA SER A 26 7.33 -5.94 12.70
C SER A 26 8.20 -4.95 13.49
N THR A 27 8.27 -3.68 13.06
CA THR A 27 9.05 -2.63 13.73
C THR A 27 8.19 -1.39 13.90
N ASN A 28 8.77 -0.35 14.51
CA ASN A 28 8.08 0.93 14.71
C ASN A 28 8.46 1.96 13.63
N ASP A 29 9.01 1.51 12.51
CA ASP A 29 9.36 2.40 11.39
C ASP A 29 8.10 2.89 10.69
N LYS A 30 8.18 4.10 10.14
CA LYS A 30 7.09 4.65 9.32
C LYS A 30 6.98 3.86 8.03
N TYR A 31 5.76 3.74 7.52
CA TYR A 31 5.51 2.98 6.30
C TYR A 31 4.36 3.57 5.50
N SER A 32 4.34 3.23 4.22
CA SER A 32 3.29 3.63 3.28
C SER A 32 2.30 2.50 3.10
N VAL A 33 1.01 2.83 3.05
CA VAL A 33 -0.08 1.87 2.78
C VAL A 33 -0.92 2.45 1.66
N THR A 34 -0.98 1.76 0.52
CA THR A 34 -1.80 2.22 -0.61
C THR A 34 -2.56 1.06 -1.23
N VAL A 35 -3.55 1.42 -2.05
CA VAL A 35 -4.34 0.47 -2.83
C VAL A 35 -4.08 0.80 -4.30
N GLN A 36 -3.55 -0.16 -5.04
CA GLN A 36 -3.16 0.04 -6.43
C GLN A 36 -3.74 -1.06 -7.30
N LYS A 37 -4.12 -0.72 -8.54
CA LYS A 37 -4.63 -1.72 -9.48
C LYS A 37 -3.58 -2.79 -9.77
N LYS A 38 -4.03 -4.03 -9.83
CA LYS A 38 -3.14 -5.16 -10.12
C LYS A 38 -2.35 -4.95 -11.40
N LYS A 39 -2.97 -4.45 -12.46
CA LYS A 39 -2.31 -4.19 -13.74
C LYS A 39 -1.12 -3.24 -13.60
N PHE A 40 -1.31 -2.17 -12.83
CA PHE A 40 -0.27 -1.18 -12.59
C PHE A 40 0.91 -1.82 -11.85
N VAL A 41 0.63 -2.55 -10.79
CA VAL A 41 1.65 -3.18 -9.96
C VAL A 41 2.40 -4.26 -10.75
N ASP A 42 1.67 -5.13 -11.43
CA ASP A 42 2.26 -6.23 -12.19
C ASP A 42 3.18 -5.73 -13.30
N PHE A 43 2.84 -4.61 -13.93
CA PHE A 43 3.69 -4.00 -14.96
C PHE A 43 5.10 -3.73 -14.42
N TYR A 44 5.19 -3.14 -13.23
CA TYR A 44 6.49 -2.81 -12.63
C TYR A 44 7.20 -4.03 -12.05
N ARG A 45 6.44 -4.96 -11.48
CA ARG A 45 7.02 -6.18 -10.92
C ARG A 45 7.65 -7.05 -12.00
N GLU A 46 7.01 -7.18 -13.14
CA GLU A 46 7.52 -7.97 -14.27
C GLU A 46 8.82 -7.40 -14.82
N LYS A 47 9.04 -6.11 -14.66
CA LYS A 47 10.25 -5.42 -15.14
C LYS A 47 11.29 -5.23 -14.05
N ASN A 48 11.07 -5.79 -12.86
CA ASN A 48 11.94 -5.60 -11.69
C ASN A 48 12.14 -4.12 -11.35
N MET A 49 11.06 -3.34 -11.47
CA MET A 49 11.07 -1.89 -11.21
C MET A 49 10.21 -1.52 -10.00
N GLU A 50 10.19 -2.37 -8.99
CA GLU A 50 9.35 -2.18 -7.81
C GLU A 50 9.71 -0.92 -7.03
N TYR A 51 11.00 -0.63 -6.89
CA TYR A 51 11.43 0.58 -6.15
C TYR A 51 11.08 1.86 -6.89
N LYS A 52 11.13 1.83 -8.21
CA LYS A 52 10.66 2.96 -9.01
C LYS A 52 9.17 3.20 -8.80
N MET A 53 8.39 2.12 -8.78
CA MET A 53 6.95 2.20 -8.51
C MET A 53 6.70 2.78 -7.10
N ALA A 54 7.43 2.28 -6.09
CA ALA A 54 7.30 2.77 -4.72
C ALA A 54 7.56 4.27 -4.65
N LYS A 55 8.59 4.73 -5.34
CA LYS A 55 8.93 6.15 -5.38
C LYS A 55 7.81 6.98 -6.02
N MET A 56 7.22 6.48 -7.09
CA MET A 56 6.08 7.15 -7.76
C MET A 56 4.88 7.22 -6.82
N ILE A 57 4.61 6.17 -6.06
CA ILE A 57 3.52 6.14 -5.08
C ILE A 57 3.72 7.22 -4.03
N ILE A 58 4.93 7.33 -3.49
CA ILE A 58 5.25 8.35 -2.49
C ILE A 58 5.06 9.77 -3.07
N GLU A 59 5.56 10.01 -4.27
CA GLU A 59 5.44 11.31 -4.92
C GLU A 59 3.98 11.71 -5.14
N ALA A 60 3.13 10.77 -5.52
CA ALA A 60 1.71 11.01 -5.69
C ALA A 60 1.04 11.34 -4.34
N ASP A 61 1.42 10.63 -3.29
CA ASP A 61 0.85 10.84 -1.97
C ASP A 61 1.28 12.19 -1.36
N LEU A 62 2.49 12.63 -1.65
CA LEU A 62 2.99 13.92 -1.15
C LEU A 62 2.15 15.08 -1.65
N SER A 63 1.52 14.95 -2.80
CA SER A 63 0.66 16.00 -3.35
C SER A 63 -0.73 16.04 -2.71
N ASN A 64 -1.07 15.05 -1.89
CA ASN A 64 -2.37 14.97 -1.22
C ASN A 64 -2.30 15.61 0.16
N GLU A 65 -3.00 16.72 0.35
CA GLU A 65 -2.98 17.46 1.61
C GLU A 65 -3.89 16.87 2.68
N PHE A 66 -4.79 15.98 2.30
CA PHE A 66 -5.86 15.53 3.19
C PHE A 66 -5.59 14.19 3.85
N THR A 67 -4.61 13.43 3.37
CA THR A 67 -4.33 12.09 3.86
C THR A 67 -2.85 11.97 4.16
N PRO A 68 -2.47 11.56 5.37
CA PRO A 68 -1.06 11.32 5.67
C PRO A 68 -0.51 10.25 4.72
N TYR A 69 0.68 10.46 4.19
CA TYR A 69 1.29 9.50 3.28
C TYR A 69 2.09 8.42 4.01
N LEU A 70 2.38 8.62 5.27
CA LEU A 70 3.07 7.63 6.11
C LEU A 70 2.28 7.40 7.39
N VAL A 71 2.30 6.16 7.85
CA VAL A 71 1.69 5.76 9.12
C VAL A 71 2.74 5.02 9.95
N GLN A 72 2.44 4.78 11.22
CA GLN A 72 3.38 4.16 12.14
C GLN A 72 2.62 3.28 13.11
N GLY A 73 3.20 2.10 13.45
CA GLY A 73 2.54 1.16 14.34
C GLY A 73 1.38 0.44 13.66
N GLU A 74 0.55 -0.21 14.47
CA GLU A 74 -0.63 -0.91 13.96
C GLU A 74 -1.57 0.09 13.31
N PHE A 75 -2.07 -0.22 12.13
CA PHE A 75 -2.90 0.70 11.36
C PHE A 75 -4.08 -0.02 10.75
N LYS A 76 -5.25 0.61 10.81
CA LYS A 76 -6.45 0.09 10.18
C LYS A 76 -6.69 0.83 8.87
N LEU A 77 -6.49 0.12 7.76
CA LEU A 77 -6.79 0.62 6.42
C LEU A 77 -8.30 0.59 6.23
N THR A 78 -8.86 1.69 5.74
CA THR A 78 -10.29 1.77 5.43
C THR A 78 -10.47 2.28 4.01
N ARG A 79 -11.66 2.09 3.45
CA ARG A 79 -11.98 2.61 2.13
C ARG A 79 -11.98 4.14 2.07
N GLU A 80 -12.13 4.81 3.22
CA GLU A 80 -12.05 6.27 3.30
C GLU A 80 -10.61 6.76 3.23
N TYR A 81 -9.68 5.99 3.77
CA TYR A 81 -8.26 6.33 3.73
C TYR A 81 -7.67 6.14 2.34
N ARG A 82 -7.97 4.99 1.71
CA ARG A 82 -7.52 4.68 0.34
C ARG A 82 -8.67 4.02 -0.41
N ARG A 83 -9.09 4.61 -1.49
CA ARG A 83 -10.18 4.09 -2.30
C ARG A 83 -9.66 3.23 -3.45
N ALA A 84 -10.41 2.18 -3.74
CA ALA A 84 -10.32 1.48 -5.01
C ALA A 84 -11.35 2.15 -5.93
N THR A 85 -10.93 2.64 -7.07
CA THR A 85 -11.79 3.48 -7.91
C THR A 85 -12.78 2.71 -8.78
N MET A 86 -12.57 1.41 -8.93
CA MET A 86 -13.42 0.59 -9.81
C MET A 86 -13.93 -0.65 -9.09
N LYS A 87 -15.20 -0.96 -9.32
CA LYS A 87 -15.80 -2.21 -8.82
C LYS A 87 -15.34 -3.37 -9.72
N ASP A 88 -15.50 -4.59 -9.22
CA ASP A 88 -15.22 -5.82 -9.96
C ASP A 88 -13.83 -5.78 -10.62
N THR A 89 -12.83 -5.38 -9.87
CA THR A 89 -11.48 -5.17 -10.38
C THR A 89 -10.45 -5.70 -9.38
N ASP A 90 -9.35 -6.24 -9.90
CA ASP A 90 -8.24 -6.73 -9.08
C ASP A 90 -7.33 -5.58 -8.64
N TYR A 91 -7.04 -5.58 -7.34
CA TYR A 91 -6.16 -4.60 -6.72
C TYR A 91 -5.15 -5.31 -5.82
N TYR A 92 -4.11 -4.57 -5.44
CA TYR A 92 -3.21 -4.96 -4.34
C TYR A 92 -3.24 -3.89 -3.27
N ILE A 93 -3.16 -4.33 -2.01
CA ILE A 93 -2.72 -3.44 -0.93
C ILE A 93 -1.20 -3.49 -0.99
N VAL A 94 -0.55 -2.35 -1.17
CA VAL A 94 0.91 -2.24 -1.28
C VAL A 94 1.44 -1.54 -0.04
N VAL A 95 2.31 -2.23 0.70
CA VAL A 95 2.85 -1.73 1.96
C VAL A 95 4.37 -1.82 1.94
N PHE A 96 5.04 -0.75 2.31
CA PHE A 96 6.50 -0.76 2.42
C PHE A 96 6.97 0.31 3.40
N ALA A 97 8.07 0.05 4.09
CA ALA A 97 8.69 1.03 4.97
C ALA A 97 9.31 2.14 4.13
N TYR A 98 9.19 3.36 4.62
CA TYR A 98 9.72 4.53 3.94
C TYR A 98 10.19 5.56 4.95
N ASP A 99 11.32 6.18 4.64
CA ASP A 99 11.94 7.21 5.47
C ASP A 99 12.28 8.37 4.55
N GLU A 100 11.96 9.59 4.95
CA GLU A 100 12.22 10.78 4.16
C GLU A 100 13.70 10.99 3.85
N GLU A 101 14.58 10.53 4.73
CA GLU A 101 16.02 10.66 4.54
C GLU A 101 16.62 9.54 3.69
N ASN A 102 16.14 8.31 3.90
CA ASN A 102 16.77 7.11 3.31
C ASN A 102 15.96 6.46 2.20
N GLY A 103 14.73 6.91 1.98
CA GLY A 103 13.86 6.37 0.94
C GLY A 103 13.20 5.07 1.34
N VAL A 104 12.99 4.17 0.38
CA VAL A 104 12.33 2.88 0.60
C VAL A 104 13.19 2.02 1.52
N GLY A 105 12.64 1.61 2.65
CA GLY A 105 13.38 0.94 3.72
C GLY A 105 13.12 -0.55 3.86
N SER A 106 12.28 -1.14 3.01
CA SER A 106 11.98 -2.57 3.06
C SER A 106 11.57 -3.08 1.69
N ASP A 107 11.45 -4.40 1.57
CA ASP A 107 10.80 -4.97 0.40
C ASP A 107 9.31 -4.59 0.44
N LEU A 108 8.68 -4.55 -0.71
CA LEU A 108 7.26 -4.24 -0.81
C LEU A 108 6.43 -5.49 -0.51
N THR A 109 5.37 -5.29 0.25
CA THR A 109 4.41 -6.34 0.55
C THR A 109 3.16 -6.10 -0.30
N TYR A 110 2.69 -7.16 -0.96
CA TYR A 110 1.52 -7.09 -1.85
C TYR A 110 0.46 -8.04 -1.36
N VAL A 111 -0.73 -7.51 -1.10
CA VAL A 111 -1.87 -8.34 -0.67
C VAL A 111 -3.00 -8.18 -1.68
N PRO A 112 -3.32 -9.23 -2.45
CA PRO A 112 -4.32 -9.11 -3.51
C PRO A 112 -5.74 -9.12 -2.94
N PHE A 113 -6.61 -8.38 -3.58
CA PHE A 113 -8.04 -8.48 -3.34
C PHE A 113 -8.80 -8.07 -4.60
N HIS A 114 -10.05 -8.45 -4.68
CA HIS A 114 -10.93 -8.14 -5.80
C HIS A 114 -12.13 -7.37 -5.26
N THR A 115 -12.41 -6.19 -5.82
CA THR A 115 -13.55 -5.38 -5.37
C THR A 115 -14.86 -6.06 -5.75
N ARG A 116 -15.91 -5.80 -4.98
CA ARG A 116 -17.20 -6.42 -5.20
C ARG A 116 -17.88 -5.87 -6.45
N THR A 117 -18.85 -6.62 -6.95
CA THR A 117 -19.64 -6.21 -8.11
C THR A 117 -20.83 -5.35 -7.71
N GLU A 118 -21.23 -5.47 -6.45
CA GLU A 118 -22.36 -4.69 -5.91
C GLU A 118 -22.31 -4.56 -4.39
#